data_d2e93df6a910a8da26176551739e2475
#
_entry.id   d2e93df6a910a8da26176551739e2475
#
_cell.length_a   1.000
_cell.length_b   1.000
_cell.length_c   1.000
_cell.angle_alpha   90.00
_cell.angle_beta   90.00
_cell.angle_gamma   90.00
#
_symmetry.space_group_name_H-M   'P 1'
#
loop_
_entity.id
_entity.type
_entity.pdbx_description
1 polymer ?
#
loop_
_entity_poly.entity_id
_entity_poly.type
_entity_poly.pdbx_seq_one_letter_code
_entity_poly.pdbx_strand_id
1 'polypeptide(L)'
;THKAPWQHALDFYMTEDGKSFSGDGDALEDFYCFGLPVLSPVHGQVARVRDYLADNPPGDVDVKNNWGNFVLIRLESGLHVLLAHLRQDSFKVKEGDWIEPGRPLAACGNSGRSPQPHLHLQVQRNAQLGSPTQPFHLCSLMRHREDGGSEYLVNTRPQRGDILEAAVVDPRLATPLHLPVGRQLTYRVEGPNLPPDTERSLQVELTLLGQFRLVSDTGASAAFEENNGVLAFYDRQGPGDTFLDIWLLANGLTPLSESAVRWQDAASTRLLPLVLWQRVLSGILYPLGHGLNSRYRRTFIPEDGLWRQQGLHEIRLGTQALTAETECLIDPEQGFRTINCRFNSMSWRAQLTDLGLAGDEGVPGWQISSQSNKNPLEVSS
;
A
#
# COMPACT_ATOMS: atom_id res chain seq x y z
N THR A 1 1.24 27.27 -5.15
CA THR A 1 0.00 26.80 -4.48
C THR A 1 -1.18 27.05 -5.39
N HIS A 2 -1.83 25.99 -5.82
CA HIS A 2 -3.02 26.08 -6.66
C HIS A 2 -4.18 26.68 -5.88
N LYS A 3 -4.93 27.57 -6.55
CA LYS A 3 -6.16 28.18 -6.01
C LYS A 3 -7.38 27.51 -6.61
N ALA A 4 -8.54 27.69 -6.03
CA ALA A 4 -9.80 27.26 -6.63
C ALA A 4 -9.90 27.76 -8.09
N PRO A 5 -10.35 26.93 -9.05
CA PRO A 5 -10.93 25.59 -8.87
C PRO A 5 -9.91 24.43 -8.87
N TRP A 6 -8.59 24.67 -8.89
CA TRP A 6 -7.52 23.66 -9.05
C TRP A 6 -6.77 23.35 -7.75
N GLN A 7 -7.38 23.62 -6.61
CA GLN A 7 -6.78 23.51 -5.27
C GLN A 7 -6.31 22.09 -4.88
N HIS A 8 -6.74 21.07 -5.62
CA HIS A 8 -6.38 19.67 -5.36
C HIS A 8 -5.27 19.13 -6.27
N ALA A 9 -4.73 19.97 -7.14
CA ALA A 9 -3.58 19.61 -7.96
C ALA A 9 -2.30 19.52 -7.13
N LEU A 10 -1.35 18.71 -7.61
CA LEU A 10 -0.03 18.50 -7.04
C LEU A 10 1.02 18.77 -8.13
N ASP A 11 2.13 19.41 -7.73
CA ASP A 11 3.31 19.61 -8.56
C ASP A 11 4.47 18.83 -7.95
N PHE A 12 5.11 17.98 -8.75
CA PHE A 12 6.22 17.14 -8.35
C PHE A 12 7.52 17.61 -9.01
N TYR A 13 8.53 17.75 -8.21
CA TYR A 13 9.90 18.10 -8.60
C TYR A 13 10.83 16.96 -8.20
N MET A 14 11.90 16.72 -8.98
CA MET A 14 13.03 15.94 -8.48
C MET A 14 13.97 16.87 -7.78
N THR A 15 14.50 16.45 -6.63
CA THR A 15 15.42 17.26 -5.84
C THR A 15 16.61 16.45 -5.38
N GLU A 16 17.78 17.09 -5.34
CA GLU A 16 19.00 16.61 -4.72
C GLU A 16 19.47 17.69 -3.76
N ASP A 17 19.73 17.35 -2.51
CA ASP A 17 20.10 18.28 -1.44
C ASP A 17 19.15 19.50 -1.33
N GLY A 18 17.85 19.28 -1.57
CA GLY A 18 16.79 20.30 -1.48
C GLY A 18 16.73 21.27 -2.65
N LYS A 19 17.54 21.09 -3.70
CA LYS A 19 17.51 21.88 -4.94
C LYS A 19 16.87 21.07 -6.07
N SER A 20 16.12 21.72 -6.96
CA SER A 20 15.49 21.09 -8.13
C SER A 20 16.37 21.11 -9.38
N PHE A 21 17.54 21.69 -9.32
CA PHE A 21 18.48 21.81 -10.43
C PHE A 21 19.94 21.82 -9.93
N SER A 22 20.87 21.48 -10.83
CA SER A 22 22.31 21.64 -10.67
C SER A 22 22.76 22.97 -11.32
N GLY A 23 23.95 23.46 -10.96
CA GLY A 23 24.48 24.70 -11.52
C GLY A 23 23.62 25.92 -11.20
N ASP A 24 23.41 26.79 -12.20
CA ASP A 24 22.69 28.06 -12.05
C ASP A 24 21.17 27.92 -12.40
N GLY A 25 20.75 26.81 -13.02
CA GLY A 25 19.37 26.57 -13.42
C GLY A 25 18.92 27.40 -14.63
N ASP A 26 19.86 27.82 -15.47
CA ASP A 26 19.59 28.64 -16.65
C ASP A 26 19.16 27.80 -17.87
N ALA A 27 19.53 26.53 -17.91
CA ALA A 27 19.14 25.59 -18.97
C ALA A 27 18.13 24.54 -18.46
N LEU A 28 17.30 24.01 -19.35
CA LEU A 28 16.34 22.96 -19.02
C LEU A 28 17.02 21.70 -18.50
N GLU A 29 18.17 21.37 -19.06
CA GLU A 29 19.01 20.22 -18.73
C GLU A 29 19.61 20.30 -17.32
N ASP A 30 19.65 21.49 -16.71
CA ASP A 30 20.10 21.67 -15.33
C ASP A 30 19.08 21.08 -14.33
N PHE A 31 17.80 20.99 -14.71
CA PHE A 31 16.73 20.51 -13.83
C PHE A 31 16.68 18.99 -13.77
N TYR A 32 16.76 18.42 -12.58
CA TYR A 32 16.83 16.97 -12.37
C TYR A 32 15.62 16.20 -12.91
N CYS A 33 14.44 16.80 -12.98
CA CYS A 33 13.25 16.13 -13.53
C CYS A 33 13.12 16.26 -15.05
N PHE A 34 13.83 17.19 -15.71
CA PHE A 34 13.68 17.40 -17.14
C PHE A 34 14.10 16.16 -17.95
N GLY A 35 13.22 15.71 -18.83
CA GLY A 35 13.45 14.54 -19.66
C GLY A 35 13.27 13.18 -18.94
N LEU A 36 13.02 13.15 -17.63
CA LEU A 36 12.74 11.90 -16.93
C LEU A 36 11.42 11.30 -17.39
N PRO A 37 11.30 9.96 -17.41
CA PRO A 37 10.07 9.29 -17.82
C PRO A 37 8.94 9.59 -16.83
N VAL A 38 7.79 9.99 -17.36
CA VAL A 38 6.53 10.12 -16.62
C VAL A 38 5.74 8.83 -16.83
N LEU A 39 5.45 8.14 -15.74
CA LEU A 39 4.74 6.88 -15.74
C LEU A 39 3.26 7.08 -15.40
N SER A 40 2.40 6.18 -15.89
CA SER A 40 0.99 6.20 -15.51
C SER A 40 0.83 5.88 -14.01
N PRO A 41 0.12 6.72 -13.25
CA PRO A 41 -0.21 6.41 -11.87
C PRO A 41 -1.46 5.52 -11.74
N VAL A 42 -2.16 5.23 -12.83
CA VAL A 42 -3.47 4.59 -12.82
C VAL A 42 -3.66 3.62 -13.98
N HIS A 43 -4.61 2.67 -13.81
CA HIS A 43 -5.23 1.95 -14.91
C HIS A 43 -6.30 2.81 -15.56
N GLY A 44 -6.37 2.85 -16.90
CA GLY A 44 -7.39 3.61 -17.60
C GLY A 44 -7.15 3.72 -19.11
N GLN A 45 -7.97 4.50 -19.76
CA GLN A 45 -7.85 4.76 -21.19
C GLN A 45 -7.37 6.18 -21.45
N VAL A 46 -6.39 6.35 -22.33
CA VAL A 46 -5.94 7.67 -22.79
C VAL A 46 -7.08 8.35 -23.54
N ALA A 47 -7.67 9.37 -22.93
CA ALA A 47 -8.80 10.10 -23.48
C ALA A 47 -8.35 11.22 -24.44
N ARG A 48 -7.16 11.81 -24.16
CA ARG A 48 -6.65 12.92 -24.97
C ARG A 48 -5.15 13.12 -24.75
N VAL A 49 -4.43 13.52 -25.79
CA VAL A 49 -3.01 13.92 -25.74
C VAL A 49 -2.79 15.26 -26.44
N ARG A 50 -1.75 15.96 -26.01
CA ARG A 50 -1.14 17.10 -26.71
C ARG A 50 0.37 17.01 -26.58
N ASP A 51 1.13 17.10 -27.67
CA ASP A 51 2.58 16.92 -27.67
C ASP A 51 3.37 17.86 -28.60
N TYR A 52 2.73 18.91 -29.11
CA TYR A 52 3.29 19.79 -30.16
C TYR A 52 3.80 21.15 -29.65
N LEU A 53 3.68 21.47 -28.35
CA LEU A 53 4.17 22.72 -27.80
C LEU A 53 5.62 22.57 -27.39
N ALA A 54 6.47 23.55 -27.78
CA ALA A 54 7.86 23.59 -27.33
C ALA A 54 7.94 23.81 -25.81
N ASP A 55 9.00 23.29 -25.22
CA ASP A 55 9.33 23.60 -23.82
C ASP A 55 9.83 25.06 -23.71
N ASN A 56 9.38 25.77 -22.67
CA ASN A 56 9.83 27.14 -22.41
C ASN A 56 11.25 27.12 -21.81
N PRO A 57 12.07 28.14 -22.07
CA PRO A 57 13.25 28.39 -21.24
C PRO A 57 12.89 28.53 -19.74
N PRO A 58 13.78 28.19 -18.79
CA PRO A 58 13.53 28.45 -17.38
C PRO A 58 13.20 29.92 -17.11
N GLY A 59 12.18 30.15 -16.30
CA GLY A 59 11.66 31.50 -16.00
C GLY A 59 10.55 31.98 -16.92
N ASP A 60 10.47 31.50 -18.14
CA ASP A 60 9.43 31.85 -19.11
C ASP A 60 8.18 30.98 -18.96
N VAL A 61 7.01 31.53 -19.35
CA VAL A 61 5.72 30.82 -19.30
C VAL A 61 4.85 31.11 -20.50
N ASP A 62 4.20 30.09 -21.05
CA ASP A 62 3.13 30.25 -22.06
C ASP A 62 1.76 30.31 -21.36
N VAL A 63 1.28 31.54 -21.14
CA VAL A 63 -0.03 31.77 -20.49
C VAL A 63 -1.22 31.44 -21.35
N LYS A 64 -1.04 31.25 -22.68
CA LYS A 64 -2.12 30.89 -23.62
C LYS A 64 -2.43 29.39 -23.56
N ASN A 65 -1.41 28.59 -23.31
CA ASN A 65 -1.51 27.13 -23.25
C ASN A 65 -1.25 26.62 -21.83
N ASN A 66 -2.11 26.98 -20.89
CA ASN A 66 -1.92 26.80 -19.45
C ASN A 66 -1.37 25.42 -19.03
N TRP A 67 -1.81 24.33 -19.67
CA TRP A 67 -1.43 22.95 -19.36
C TRP A 67 -0.24 22.42 -20.17
N GLY A 68 0.25 23.20 -21.13
CA GLY A 68 1.30 22.73 -22.04
C GLY A 68 0.94 21.43 -22.77
N ASN A 69 1.92 20.56 -22.97
CA ASN A 69 1.70 19.20 -23.43
C ASN A 69 1.19 18.34 -22.27
N PHE A 70 0.29 17.40 -22.56
CA PHE A 70 -0.36 16.62 -21.51
C PHE A 70 -0.87 15.27 -22.01
N VAL A 71 -1.07 14.35 -21.05
CA VAL A 71 -1.89 13.14 -21.19
C VAL A 71 -3.09 13.27 -20.25
N LEU A 72 -4.29 13.05 -20.77
CA LEU A 72 -5.53 12.96 -20.01
C LEU A 72 -6.01 11.51 -20.05
N ILE A 73 -6.15 10.88 -18.89
CA ILE A 73 -6.53 9.48 -18.74
C ILE A 73 -7.93 9.41 -18.16
N ARG A 74 -8.83 8.66 -18.77
CA ARG A 74 -10.16 8.36 -18.27
C ARG A 74 -10.13 7.08 -17.42
N LEU A 75 -10.59 7.14 -16.18
CA LEU A 75 -10.77 6.01 -15.30
C LEU A 75 -12.13 5.33 -15.53
N GLU A 76 -12.27 4.08 -15.09
CA GLU A 76 -13.57 3.36 -15.10
C GLU A 76 -14.65 4.08 -14.29
N SER A 77 -14.25 4.76 -13.20
CA SER A 77 -15.15 5.60 -12.39
C SER A 77 -15.73 6.83 -13.12
N GLY A 78 -15.25 7.11 -14.34
CA GLY A 78 -15.61 8.32 -15.10
C GLY A 78 -14.79 9.56 -14.73
N LEU A 79 -13.94 9.49 -13.70
CA LEU A 79 -12.97 10.55 -13.39
C LEU A 79 -11.85 10.58 -14.43
N HIS A 80 -11.14 11.70 -14.49
CA HIS A 80 -10.01 11.90 -15.40
C HIS A 80 -8.78 12.33 -14.60
N VAL A 81 -7.64 11.74 -14.96
CA VAL A 81 -6.31 12.11 -14.44
C VAL A 81 -5.58 12.88 -15.51
N LEU A 82 -5.11 14.07 -15.19
CA LEU A 82 -4.32 14.93 -16.07
C LEU A 82 -2.86 14.95 -15.57
N LEU A 83 -1.94 14.60 -16.46
CA LEU A 83 -0.49 14.81 -16.30
C LEU A 83 -0.07 15.86 -17.32
N ALA A 84 0.53 16.96 -16.86
CA ALA A 84 0.77 18.13 -17.69
C ALA A 84 2.21 18.65 -17.59
N HIS A 85 2.54 19.65 -18.43
CA HIS A 85 3.86 20.22 -18.64
C HIS A 85 4.88 19.23 -19.21
N LEU A 86 4.38 18.27 -20.02
CA LEU A 86 5.21 17.21 -20.61
C LEU A 86 6.08 17.76 -21.75
N ARG A 87 7.21 17.08 -21.98
CA ARG A 87 8.18 17.43 -23.02
C ARG A 87 7.62 17.17 -24.42
N GLN A 88 7.87 18.09 -25.34
CA GLN A 88 7.52 17.93 -26.75
C GLN A 88 8.18 16.66 -27.35
N ASP A 89 7.47 15.98 -28.26
CA ASP A 89 7.94 14.82 -29.04
C ASP A 89 8.45 13.63 -28.18
N SER A 90 7.97 13.53 -26.91
CA SER A 90 8.40 12.48 -25.99
C SER A 90 7.37 11.38 -25.74
N PHE A 91 6.19 11.50 -26.32
CA PHE A 91 5.02 10.68 -26.02
C PHE A 91 5.18 9.23 -26.48
N LYS A 92 4.76 8.28 -25.62
CA LYS A 92 4.79 6.83 -25.85
C LYS A 92 3.39 6.23 -25.98
N VAL A 93 2.36 7.06 -25.86
CA VAL A 93 0.95 6.67 -25.90
C VAL A 93 0.16 7.60 -26.82
N LYS A 94 -0.99 7.13 -27.31
CA LYS A 94 -1.93 7.85 -28.15
C LYS A 94 -3.35 7.75 -27.59
N GLU A 95 -4.23 8.62 -28.06
CA GLU A 95 -5.66 8.56 -27.73
C GLU A 95 -6.25 7.19 -28.04
N GLY A 96 -7.02 6.64 -27.11
CA GLY A 96 -7.62 5.31 -27.16
C GLY A 96 -6.81 4.19 -26.56
N ASP A 97 -5.51 4.36 -26.30
CA ASP A 97 -4.69 3.33 -25.67
C ASP A 97 -5.19 3.02 -24.26
N TRP A 98 -5.27 1.73 -23.91
CA TRP A 98 -5.39 1.26 -22.52
C TRP A 98 -4.02 1.20 -21.87
N ILE A 99 -3.94 1.68 -20.65
CA ILE A 99 -2.70 1.80 -19.89
C ILE A 99 -2.84 1.25 -18.49
N GLU A 100 -1.73 0.71 -18.00
CA GLU A 100 -1.57 0.19 -16.66
C GLU A 100 -0.66 1.11 -15.82
N PRO A 101 -0.76 1.07 -14.49
CA PRO A 101 0.21 1.74 -13.61
C PRO A 101 1.65 1.34 -13.97
N GLY A 102 2.55 2.33 -13.96
CA GLY A 102 3.96 2.13 -14.31
C GLY A 102 4.28 2.15 -15.81
N ARG A 103 3.29 2.17 -16.72
CA ARG A 103 3.55 2.33 -18.16
C ARG A 103 4.10 3.72 -18.47
N PRO A 104 5.24 3.83 -19.20
CA PRO A 104 5.75 5.12 -19.65
C PRO A 104 4.76 5.84 -20.58
N LEU A 105 4.46 7.10 -20.28
CA LEU A 105 3.54 7.96 -21.03
C LEU A 105 4.27 8.95 -21.90
N ALA A 106 5.20 9.70 -21.33
CA ALA A 106 5.99 10.76 -21.95
C ALA A 106 7.21 11.06 -21.07
N ALA A 107 7.92 12.15 -21.35
CA ALA A 107 8.96 12.70 -20.47
C ALA A 107 8.48 13.99 -19.79
N CYS A 108 9.01 14.26 -18.60
CA CYS A 108 8.82 15.54 -17.91
C CYS A 108 9.44 16.68 -18.72
N GLY A 109 8.71 17.76 -18.86
CA GLY A 109 9.10 18.93 -19.64
C GLY A 109 8.88 20.25 -18.92
N ASN A 110 8.79 21.34 -19.68
CA ASN A 110 8.51 22.70 -19.23
C ASN A 110 7.52 23.45 -20.13
N SER A 111 6.66 22.73 -20.82
CA SER A 111 5.71 23.32 -21.76
C SER A 111 4.52 23.99 -21.06
N GLY A 112 3.98 25.04 -21.66
CA GLY A 112 2.81 25.76 -21.14
C GLY A 112 3.13 26.74 -20.00
N ARG A 113 2.22 26.88 -19.04
CA ARG A 113 2.41 27.80 -17.90
C ARG A 113 3.24 27.16 -16.80
N SER A 114 4.48 26.87 -17.13
CA SER A 114 5.49 26.25 -16.26
C SER A 114 6.75 27.09 -16.25
N PRO A 115 7.11 27.73 -15.12
CA PRO A 115 8.32 28.55 -15.03
C PRO A 115 9.59 27.71 -14.86
N GLN A 116 9.46 26.44 -14.50
CA GLN A 116 10.56 25.49 -14.37
C GLN A 116 10.03 24.06 -14.54
N PRO A 117 10.87 23.13 -15.01
CA PRO A 117 10.47 21.74 -15.18
C PRO A 117 9.85 21.14 -13.93
N HIS A 118 8.67 20.52 -14.08
CA HIS A 118 7.96 19.77 -13.04
C HIS A 118 6.85 18.94 -13.66
N LEU A 119 6.35 17.95 -12.93
CA LEU A 119 5.16 17.20 -13.29
C LEU A 119 3.95 17.74 -12.54
N HIS A 120 2.98 18.27 -13.27
CA HIS A 120 1.67 18.63 -12.73
C HIS A 120 0.71 17.42 -12.81
N LEU A 121 0.09 17.08 -11.68
CA LEU A 121 -0.89 16.00 -11.55
C LEU A 121 -2.18 16.53 -10.94
N GLN A 122 -3.32 16.23 -11.58
CA GLN A 122 -4.64 16.50 -11.00
C GLN A 122 -5.65 15.43 -11.40
N VAL A 123 -6.70 15.29 -10.57
CA VAL A 123 -7.91 14.51 -10.87
C VAL A 123 -9.07 15.46 -11.09
N GLN A 124 -9.86 15.25 -12.15
CA GLN A 124 -11.00 16.07 -12.52
C GLN A 124 -12.21 15.23 -12.95
N ARG A 125 -13.43 15.81 -12.92
CA ARG A 125 -14.68 15.06 -13.15
C ARG A 125 -14.95 14.71 -14.62
N ASN A 126 -14.46 15.49 -15.55
CA ASN A 126 -14.77 15.33 -16.98
C ASN A 126 -13.54 15.62 -17.85
N ALA A 127 -13.67 15.37 -19.16
CA ALA A 127 -12.57 15.52 -20.12
C ALA A 127 -12.24 16.98 -20.48
N GLN A 128 -13.00 17.97 -20.00
CA GLN A 128 -12.73 19.38 -20.27
C GLN A 128 -11.52 19.85 -19.48
N LEU A 129 -10.47 20.29 -20.17
CA LEU A 129 -9.28 20.85 -19.52
C LEU A 129 -9.64 22.05 -18.65
N GLY A 130 -9.06 22.10 -17.45
CA GLY A 130 -9.33 23.17 -16.49
C GLY A 130 -10.61 22.99 -15.67
N SER A 131 -11.29 21.84 -15.78
CA SER A 131 -12.38 21.49 -14.88
C SER A 131 -11.93 21.51 -13.42
N PRO A 132 -12.86 21.79 -12.47
CA PRO A 132 -12.53 21.76 -11.04
C PRO A 132 -11.92 20.42 -10.61
N THR A 133 -10.84 20.51 -9.86
CA THR A 133 -10.14 19.33 -9.37
C THR A 133 -10.91 18.63 -8.25
N GLN A 134 -10.76 17.31 -8.17
CA GLN A 134 -11.26 16.47 -7.11
C GLN A 134 -10.13 16.14 -6.13
N PRO A 135 -10.42 16.02 -4.82
CA PRO A 135 -9.44 15.49 -3.89
C PRO A 135 -9.13 14.04 -4.25
N PHE A 136 -7.86 13.68 -4.15
CA PHE A 136 -7.37 12.32 -4.36
C PHE A 136 -6.21 12.04 -3.40
N HIS A 137 -5.92 10.77 -3.22
CA HIS A 137 -4.79 10.30 -2.45
C HIS A 137 -3.84 9.50 -3.34
N LEU A 138 -2.59 9.50 -2.95
CA LEU A 138 -1.58 8.59 -3.47
C LEU A 138 -1.38 7.44 -2.48
N CYS A 139 -1.06 6.27 -2.99
CA CYS A 139 -0.81 5.07 -2.17
C CYS A 139 0.61 4.56 -2.42
N SER A 140 1.10 3.77 -1.45
CA SER A 140 2.38 3.04 -1.54
C SER A 140 3.58 3.96 -1.77
N LEU A 141 3.70 4.97 -0.95
CA LEU A 141 4.82 5.92 -0.97
C LEU A 141 5.68 5.79 0.29
N MET A 142 6.96 6.04 0.12
CA MET A 142 7.88 6.32 1.23
C MET A 142 8.01 7.84 1.38
N ARG A 143 7.87 8.33 2.61
CA ARG A 143 8.19 9.72 2.97
C ARG A 143 9.47 9.75 3.78
N HIS A 144 10.46 10.48 3.30
CA HIS A 144 11.68 10.72 4.06
C HIS A 144 11.44 11.81 5.09
N ARG A 145 11.89 11.57 6.31
CA ARG A 145 11.72 12.49 7.45
C ARG A 145 13.04 13.20 7.74
N GLU A 146 12.95 14.36 8.36
CA GLU A 146 14.14 15.14 8.79
C GLU A 146 15.01 14.36 9.80
N ASP A 147 14.43 13.40 10.56
CA ASP A 147 15.18 12.54 11.49
C ASP A 147 15.96 11.40 10.81
N GLY A 148 15.99 11.37 9.47
CA GLY A 148 16.65 10.34 8.66
C GLY A 148 15.87 9.03 8.59
N GLY A 149 14.66 8.96 9.15
CA GLY A 149 13.78 7.79 9.07
C GLY A 149 12.88 7.84 7.86
N SER A 150 12.39 6.66 7.43
CA SER A 150 11.38 6.52 6.39
C SER A 150 10.03 6.14 6.99
N GLU A 151 8.96 6.74 6.44
CA GLU A 151 7.57 6.46 6.80
C GLU A 151 6.83 5.95 5.57
N TYR A 152 6.20 4.78 5.66
CA TYR A 152 5.36 4.26 4.62
C TYR A 152 3.96 4.88 4.70
N LEU A 153 3.53 5.45 3.60
CA LEU A 153 2.24 6.11 3.45
C LEU A 153 1.31 5.22 2.62
N VAL A 154 0.37 4.57 3.28
CA VAL A 154 -0.58 3.63 2.64
C VAL A 154 -1.53 4.36 1.71
N ASN A 155 -2.09 5.48 2.20
CA ASN A 155 -3.12 6.26 1.51
C ASN A 155 -3.06 7.68 2.04
N THR A 156 -2.43 8.58 1.30
CA THR A 156 -2.18 9.94 1.78
C THR A 156 -2.31 10.98 0.67
N ARG A 157 -2.61 12.20 1.08
CA ARG A 157 -2.43 13.37 0.25
C ARG A 157 -1.12 14.04 0.66
N PRO A 158 -0.11 14.07 -0.24
CA PRO A 158 1.14 14.74 0.03
C PRO A 158 0.93 16.22 0.39
N GLN A 159 1.77 16.71 1.29
CA GLN A 159 1.83 18.11 1.66
C GLN A 159 3.00 18.80 1.00
N ARG A 160 2.93 20.13 0.94
CA ARG A 160 4.04 20.93 0.39
C ARG A 160 5.30 20.71 1.22
N GLY A 161 6.38 20.33 0.56
CA GLY A 161 7.67 20.08 1.17
C GLY A 161 7.90 18.62 1.57
N ASP A 162 6.90 17.73 1.38
CA ASP A 162 7.15 16.29 1.54
C ASP A 162 8.18 15.81 0.52
N ILE A 163 9.18 15.07 0.98
CA ILE A 163 10.13 14.33 0.13
C ILE A 163 9.61 12.90 0.03
N LEU A 164 9.22 12.52 -1.18
CA LEU A 164 8.53 11.26 -1.46
C LEU A 164 9.32 10.39 -2.42
N GLU A 165 9.21 9.09 -2.22
CA GLU A 165 9.75 8.06 -3.09
C GLU A 165 8.71 6.97 -3.31
N ALA A 166 8.74 6.28 -4.44
CA ALA A 166 7.90 5.11 -4.65
C ALA A 166 8.34 3.97 -3.72
N ALA A 167 7.41 3.37 -3.02
CA ALA A 167 7.71 2.18 -2.21
C ALA A 167 8.00 1.00 -3.13
N VAL A 168 9.20 0.43 -3.02
CA VAL A 168 9.62 -0.74 -3.78
C VAL A 168 9.37 -2.00 -2.93
N VAL A 169 8.73 -3.00 -3.52
CA VAL A 169 8.49 -4.29 -2.85
C VAL A 169 9.82 -5.02 -2.63
N ASP A 170 10.09 -5.44 -1.39
CA ASP A 170 11.20 -6.32 -1.04
C ASP A 170 10.77 -7.77 -1.19
N PRO A 171 11.31 -8.53 -2.16
CA PRO A 171 10.93 -9.94 -2.36
C PRO A 171 11.20 -10.83 -1.14
N ARG A 172 12.18 -10.46 -0.30
CA ARG A 172 12.51 -11.21 0.94
C ARG A 172 11.41 -11.09 1.99
N LEU A 173 10.55 -10.07 1.91
CA LEU A 173 9.35 -9.91 2.72
C LEU A 173 8.10 -10.43 1.99
N ALA A 174 7.94 -10.10 0.73
CA ALA A 174 6.75 -10.46 -0.04
C ALA A 174 6.59 -11.97 -0.19
N THR A 175 7.68 -12.70 -0.50
CA THR A 175 7.63 -14.14 -0.71
C THR A 175 7.17 -14.91 0.54
N PRO A 176 7.78 -14.76 1.74
CA PRO A 176 7.36 -15.50 2.92
C PRO A 176 6.04 -15.03 3.52
N LEU A 177 5.63 -13.80 3.24
CA LEU A 177 4.35 -13.26 3.70
C LEU A 177 3.19 -13.51 2.73
N HIS A 178 3.47 -14.07 1.55
CA HIS A 178 2.43 -14.51 0.62
C HIS A 178 1.61 -15.66 1.21
N LEU A 179 0.30 -15.50 1.23
CA LEU A 179 -0.65 -16.42 1.83
C LEU A 179 -1.55 -17.07 0.74
N PRO A 180 -1.09 -18.15 0.08
CA PRO A 180 -1.89 -18.83 -0.94
C PRO A 180 -3.07 -19.58 -0.31
N VAL A 181 -4.11 -19.81 -1.10
CA VAL A 181 -5.28 -20.62 -0.71
C VAL A 181 -4.83 -21.99 -0.22
N GLY A 182 -5.40 -22.46 0.88
CA GLY A 182 -5.05 -23.71 1.53
C GLY A 182 -3.81 -23.63 2.45
N ARG A 183 -3.11 -22.50 2.53
CA ARG A 183 -2.04 -22.31 3.49
C ARG A 183 -2.58 -22.48 4.90
N GLN A 184 -1.93 -23.31 5.71
CA GLN A 184 -2.22 -23.50 7.13
C GLN A 184 -1.02 -23.05 7.97
N LEU A 185 -1.30 -22.27 9.01
CA LEU A 185 -0.33 -21.76 9.97
C LEU A 185 -0.71 -22.31 11.34
N THR A 186 0.11 -23.17 11.93
CA THR A 186 -0.13 -23.72 13.28
C THR A 186 0.81 -23.06 14.27
N TYR A 187 0.23 -22.58 15.37
CA TYR A 187 0.95 -21.86 16.42
C TYR A 187 0.73 -22.54 17.75
N ARG A 188 1.81 -22.65 18.54
CA ARG A 188 1.73 -22.85 19.97
C ARG A 188 1.45 -21.51 20.63
N VAL A 189 0.39 -21.42 21.42
CA VAL A 189 -0.08 -20.16 22.01
C VAL A 189 -0.07 -20.24 23.52
N GLU A 190 0.58 -19.26 24.13
CA GLU A 190 0.63 -19.04 25.57
C GLU A 190 -0.14 -17.76 25.91
N GLY A 191 -0.86 -17.75 27.01
CA GLY A 191 -1.60 -16.55 27.44
C GLY A 191 -2.50 -16.79 28.65
N PRO A 192 -3.15 -15.75 29.16
CA PRO A 192 -4.05 -15.86 30.29
C PRO A 192 -5.17 -16.87 30.04
N ASN A 193 -5.39 -17.79 30.99
CA ASN A 193 -6.44 -18.80 30.96
C ASN A 193 -6.33 -19.84 29.81
N LEU A 194 -5.17 -19.94 29.15
CA LEU A 194 -4.90 -21.01 28.19
C LEU A 194 -4.15 -22.17 28.90
N PRO A 195 -4.50 -23.44 28.61
CA PRO A 195 -3.68 -24.56 29.00
C PRO A 195 -2.27 -24.47 28.45
N PRO A 196 -1.26 -25.07 29.11
CA PRO A 196 0.06 -25.24 28.51
C PRO A 196 -0.03 -25.97 27.16
N ASP A 197 0.87 -25.63 26.24
CA ASP A 197 0.97 -26.25 24.92
C ASP A 197 -0.34 -26.18 24.09
N THR A 198 -1.15 -25.12 24.27
CA THR A 198 -2.33 -24.91 23.44
C THR A 198 -1.90 -24.66 22.00
N GLU A 199 -2.37 -25.51 21.09
CA GLU A 199 -2.19 -25.29 19.64
C GLU A 199 -3.40 -24.58 19.06
N ARG A 200 -3.15 -23.66 18.13
CA ARG A 200 -4.13 -22.88 17.40
C ARG A 200 -3.73 -22.83 15.93
N SER A 201 -4.70 -22.88 15.05
CA SER A 201 -4.44 -22.82 13.60
C SER A 201 -5.20 -21.71 12.89
N LEU A 202 -4.58 -21.21 11.84
CA LEU A 202 -5.15 -20.27 10.87
C LEU A 202 -5.04 -20.89 9.49
N GLN A 203 -6.11 -20.85 8.71
CA GLN A 203 -6.17 -21.38 7.36
C GLN A 203 -6.58 -20.31 6.36
N VAL A 204 -5.96 -20.31 5.18
CA VAL A 204 -6.34 -19.42 4.08
C VAL A 204 -7.43 -20.06 3.24
N GLU A 205 -8.55 -19.36 3.12
CA GLU A 205 -9.71 -19.80 2.32
C GLU A 205 -10.05 -18.76 1.24
N LEU A 206 -10.62 -19.22 0.14
CA LEU A 206 -11.20 -18.39 -0.90
C LEU A 206 -12.73 -18.53 -0.85
N THR A 207 -13.43 -17.41 -0.65
CA THR A 207 -14.90 -17.39 -0.64
C THR A 207 -15.45 -17.54 -2.06
N LEU A 208 -16.73 -17.89 -2.18
CA LEU A 208 -17.44 -17.95 -3.47
C LEU A 208 -17.47 -16.61 -4.22
N LEU A 209 -17.25 -15.49 -3.53
CA LEU A 209 -17.16 -14.16 -4.11
C LEU A 209 -15.72 -13.77 -4.50
N GLY A 210 -14.76 -14.69 -4.41
CA GLY A 210 -13.36 -14.44 -4.75
C GLY A 210 -12.57 -13.67 -3.69
N GLN A 211 -13.07 -13.55 -2.45
CA GLN A 211 -12.39 -12.88 -1.36
C GLN A 211 -11.52 -13.88 -0.59
N PHE A 212 -10.25 -13.54 -0.36
CA PHE A 212 -9.37 -14.30 0.52
C PHE A 212 -9.69 -14.02 1.98
N ARG A 213 -9.73 -15.08 2.80
CA ARG A 213 -9.93 -14.98 4.24
C ARG A 213 -8.94 -15.84 4.99
N LEU A 214 -8.45 -15.32 6.10
CA LEU A 214 -7.71 -16.06 7.11
C LEU A 214 -8.72 -16.52 8.17
N VAL A 215 -8.91 -17.83 8.29
CA VAL A 215 -9.92 -18.47 9.14
C VAL A 215 -9.22 -19.21 10.27
N SER A 216 -9.63 -18.97 11.51
CA SER A 216 -9.14 -19.63 12.70
C SER A 216 -9.90 -20.93 12.96
N ASP A 217 -9.32 -21.85 13.70
CA ASP A 217 -9.93 -23.10 14.18
C ASP A 217 -11.23 -22.91 15.01
N THR A 218 -11.48 -21.69 15.52
CA THR A 218 -12.76 -21.34 16.15
C THR A 218 -13.85 -20.91 15.18
N GLY A 219 -13.55 -20.78 13.90
CA GLY A 219 -14.43 -20.21 12.88
C GLY A 219 -14.46 -18.69 12.85
N ALA A 220 -13.60 -18.05 13.61
CA ALA A 220 -13.33 -16.62 13.49
C ALA A 220 -12.51 -16.33 12.23
N SER A 221 -12.74 -15.22 11.55
CA SER A 221 -12.01 -14.93 10.31
C SER A 221 -11.77 -13.45 10.06
N ALA A 222 -10.81 -13.14 9.20
CA ALA A 222 -10.60 -11.82 8.64
C ALA A 222 -10.37 -11.93 7.13
N ALA A 223 -10.90 -11.00 6.35
CA ALA A 223 -10.52 -10.86 4.95
C ALA A 223 -9.11 -10.28 4.84
N PHE A 224 -8.43 -10.56 3.74
CA PHE A 224 -7.16 -9.93 3.46
C PHE A 224 -6.96 -9.71 1.95
N GLU A 225 -6.06 -8.79 1.64
CA GLU A 225 -5.59 -8.50 0.29
C GLU A 225 -4.08 -8.26 0.31
N GLU A 226 -3.43 -8.73 -0.75
CA GLU A 226 -2.05 -8.38 -1.07
C GLU A 226 -2.10 -7.49 -2.32
N ASN A 227 -1.95 -6.19 -2.14
CA ASN A 227 -2.09 -5.23 -3.23
C ASN A 227 -1.15 -4.04 -3.02
N ASN A 228 -0.59 -3.53 -4.13
CA ASN A 228 0.30 -2.35 -4.13
C ASN A 228 1.44 -2.40 -3.12
N GLY A 229 2.03 -3.59 -2.88
CA GLY A 229 3.13 -3.77 -1.93
C GLY A 229 2.71 -3.71 -0.45
N VAL A 230 1.45 -3.99 -0.16
CA VAL A 230 0.89 -4.10 1.20
C VAL A 230 0.13 -5.41 1.33
N LEU A 231 0.34 -6.12 2.44
CA LEU A 231 -0.54 -7.15 2.94
C LEU A 231 -1.44 -6.52 4.00
N ALA A 232 -2.76 -6.49 3.77
CA ALA A 232 -3.72 -5.85 4.66
C ALA A 232 -4.85 -6.80 5.06
N PHE A 233 -5.14 -6.88 6.36
CA PHE A 233 -6.23 -7.65 6.92
C PHE A 233 -7.36 -6.72 7.38
N TYR A 234 -8.60 -7.08 7.04
CA TYR A 234 -9.78 -6.28 7.33
C TYR A 234 -11.03 -7.16 7.55
N ASP A 235 -12.16 -6.57 7.81
CA ASP A 235 -13.46 -7.27 7.93
C ASP A 235 -13.40 -8.50 8.84
N ARG A 236 -12.98 -8.29 10.11
CA ARG A 236 -12.95 -9.33 11.16
C ARG A 236 -14.35 -9.81 11.50
N GLN A 237 -14.65 -11.09 11.22
CA GLN A 237 -15.97 -11.71 11.40
C GLN A 237 -15.91 -12.92 12.34
N GLY A 238 -17.11 -13.49 12.66
CA GLY A 238 -17.27 -14.71 13.46
C GLY A 238 -17.15 -14.49 14.98
N PRO A 239 -16.95 -15.56 15.75
CA PRO A 239 -16.91 -15.54 17.22
C PRO A 239 -15.72 -14.74 17.77
N GLY A 240 -15.72 -14.51 19.08
CA GLY A 240 -14.55 -13.95 19.78
C GLY A 240 -13.38 -14.93 19.74
N ASP A 241 -12.23 -14.45 19.33
CA ASP A 241 -11.00 -15.23 19.21
C ASP A 241 -9.78 -14.33 19.52
N THR A 242 -9.33 -14.42 20.77
CA THR A 242 -8.21 -13.58 21.23
C THR A 242 -6.93 -13.87 20.46
N PHE A 243 -6.68 -15.12 20.06
CA PHE A 243 -5.48 -15.46 19.29
C PHE A 243 -5.50 -14.78 17.91
N LEU A 244 -6.59 -14.94 17.13
CA LEU A 244 -6.72 -14.25 15.83
C LEU A 244 -6.68 -12.73 16.02
N ASP A 245 -7.35 -12.19 17.04
CA ASP A 245 -7.42 -10.74 17.27
C ASP A 245 -6.03 -10.15 17.57
N ILE A 246 -5.19 -10.78 18.40
CA ILE A 246 -3.81 -10.31 18.65
C ILE A 246 -2.90 -10.55 17.44
N TRP A 247 -3.11 -11.63 16.68
CA TRP A 247 -2.39 -11.90 15.45
C TRP A 247 -2.64 -10.80 14.42
N LEU A 248 -3.90 -10.43 14.23
CA LEU A 248 -4.31 -9.32 13.36
C LEU A 248 -3.83 -7.96 13.88
N LEU A 249 -3.83 -7.75 15.19
CA LEU A 249 -3.33 -6.50 15.78
C LEU A 249 -1.83 -6.31 15.52
N ALA A 250 -1.06 -7.41 15.55
CA ALA A 250 0.38 -7.35 15.25
C ALA A 250 0.69 -7.16 13.77
N ASN A 251 -0.17 -7.65 12.86
CA ASN A 251 0.11 -7.77 11.43
C ASN A 251 -0.92 -7.12 10.51
N GLY A 252 -1.95 -6.44 11.05
CA GLY A 252 -3.15 -5.99 10.32
C GLY A 252 -2.90 -5.26 9.01
N LEU A 253 -1.91 -4.37 8.98
CA LEU A 253 -1.41 -3.74 7.77
C LEU A 253 0.09 -3.83 7.78
N THR A 254 0.65 -4.56 6.80
CA THR A 254 2.09 -4.83 6.71
C THR A 254 2.61 -4.40 5.34
N PRO A 255 3.37 -3.27 5.24
CA PRO A 255 4.07 -2.91 4.02
C PRO A 255 5.12 -3.97 3.66
N LEU A 256 5.18 -4.34 2.39
CA LEU A 256 6.13 -5.34 1.86
C LEU A 256 7.40 -4.67 1.30
N SER A 257 7.68 -3.45 1.73
CA SER A 257 8.82 -2.65 1.29
C SER A 257 9.82 -2.45 2.42
N GLU A 258 11.07 -2.27 2.09
CA GLU A 258 12.21 -1.89 2.92
C GLU A 258 12.42 -2.60 4.28
N SER A 259 13.65 -2.61 4.72
CA SER A 259 14.06 -3.23 5.98
C SER A 259 13.83 -2.35 7.21
N ALA A 260 13.78 -1.02 7.07
CA ALA A 260 13.61 -0.08 8.19
C ALA A 260 12.51 0.93 7.85
N VAL A 261 11.30 0.72 8.36
CA VAL A 261 10.12 1.52 8.00
C VAL A 261 9.19 1.73 9.19
N ARG A 262 8.55 2.90 9.23
CA ARG A 262 7.45 3.21 10.16
C ARG A 262 6.17 3.40 9.37
N TRP A 263 5.02 3.06 9.94
CA TRP A 263 3.71 3.35 9.34
C TRP A 263 2.63 3.47 10.42
N GLN A 264 1.47 3.93 10.00
CA GLN A 264 0.28 4.05 10.85
C GLN A 264 -0.89 3.32 10.20
N ASP A 265 -1.76 2.79 11.05
CA ASP A 265 -3.00 2.12 10.67
C ASP A 265 -4.12 2.48 11.63
N ALA A 266 -5.34 2.51 11.13
CA ALA A 266 -6.56 2.66 11.91
C ALA A 266 -7.20 1.28 12.17
N ALA A 267 -6.56 0.47 13.00
CA ALA A 267 -7.05 -0.87 13.30
C ALA A 267 -8.41 -0.85 14.00
N SER A 268 -9.16 -1.95 13.89
CA SER A 268 -10.44 -2.09 14.59
C SER A 268 -10.24 -2.23 16.10
N THR A 269 -11.04 -1.51 16.88
CA THR A 269 -11.07 -1.64 18.36
C THR A 269 -11.47 -3.03 18.81
N ARG A 270 -12.12 -3.82 17.94
CA ARG A 270 -12.48 -5.23 18.17
C ARG A 270 -11.26 -6.11 18.45
N LEU A 271 -10.10 -5.76 17.89
CA LEU A 271 -8.86 -6.51 18.04
C LEU A 271 -8.23 -6.38 19.43
N LEU A 272 -8.67 -5.42 20.23
CA LEU A 272 -8.19 -5.30 21.63
C LEU A 272 -8.97 -6.23 22.56
N PRO A 273 -8.32 -6.85 23.55
CA PRO A 273 -8.96 -7.69 24.55
C PRO A 273 -9.69 -6.85 25.61
N LEU A 274 -10.62 -6.00 25.16
CA LEU A 274 -11.42 -5.12 26.01
C LEU A 274 -12.50 -5.89 26.77
N VAL A 275 -12.77 -5.47 28.01
CA VAL A 275 -13.94 -5.95 28.75
C VAL A 275 -15.22 -5.34 28.18
N LEU A 276 -16.39 -5.94 28.47
CA LEU A 276 -17.66 -5.62 27.81
C LEU A 276 -17.99 -4.12 27.82
N TRP A 277 -17.90 -3.44 28.98
CA TRP A 277 -18.22 -2.03 29.07
C TRP A 277 -17.27 -1.13 28.22
N GLN A 278 -15.98 -1.49 28.12
CA GLN A 278 -15.00 -0.81 27.27
C GLN A 278 -15.34 -0.99 25.79
N ARG A 279 -15.78 -2.19 25.38
CA ARG A 279 -16.24 -2.45 24.01
C ARG A 279 -17.47 -1.62 23.65
N VAL A 280 -18.45 -1.56 24.54
CA VAL A 280 -19.66 -0.73 24.33
C VAL A 280 -19.26 0.76 24.21
N LEU A 281 -18.44 1.23 25.15
CA LEU A 281 -18.00 2.63 25.14
C LEU A 281 -17.17 2.97 23.89
N SER A 282 -16.28 2.09 23.45
CA SER A 282 -15.51 2.29 22.21
C SER A 282 -16.42 2.38 20.98
N GLY A 283 -17.47 1.58 20.92
CA GLY A 283 -18.48 1.63 19.84
C GLY A 283 -19.25 2.94 19.79
N ILE A 284 -19.60 3.50 20.97
CA ILE A 284 -20.28 4.79 21.07
C ILE A 284 -19.34 5.96 20.69
N LEU A 285 -18.06 5.88 21.05
CA LEU A 285 -17.08 6.94 20.81
C LEU A 285 -16.46 6.90 19.40
N TYR A 286 -16.53 5.77 18.71
CA TYR A 286 -15.95 5.59 17.39
C TYR A 286 -16.44 6.63 16.36
N PRO A 287 -17.75 6.91 16.22
CA PRO A 287 -18.24 7.95 15.29
C PRO A 287 -17.75 9.36 15.62
N LEU A 288 -17.27 9.58 16.84
CA LEU A 288 -16.71 10.86 17.31
C LEU A 288 -15.19 10.97 17.07
N GLY A 289 -14.61 10.05 16.28
CA GLY A 289 -13.20 10.04 15.94
C GLY A 289 -12.30 9.35 16.98
N HIS A 290 -12.85 8.64 17.97
CA HIS A 290 -12.10 7.89 18.97
C HIS A 290 -11.85 6.44 18.50
N GLY A 291 -11.09 6.29 17.42
CA GLY A 291 -10.65 4.99 16.90
C GLY A 291 -9.39 4.48 17.60
N LEU A 292 -9.02 3.24 17.28
CA LEU A 292 -7.73 2.67 17.65
C LEU A 292 -6.65 3.23 16.72
N ASN A 293 -5.67 3.92 17.30
CA ASN A 293 -4.51 4.41 16.56
C ASN A 293 -3.36 3.43 16.74
N SER A 294 -2.93 2.82 15.66
CA SER A 294 -1.85 1.85 15.63
C SER A 294 -0.64 2.43 14.90
N ARG A 295 0.49 2.47 15.57
CA ARG A 295 1.77 2.91 15.02
C ARG A 295 2.73 1.74 15.01
N TYR A 296 3.33 1.48 13.87
CA TYR A 296 4.25 0.38 13.68
C TYR A 296 5.64 0.86 13.31
N ARG A 297 6.61 0.04 13.65
CA ARG A 297 8.00 0.16 13.21
C ARG A 297 8.52 -1.23 12.88
N ARG A 298 9.15 -1.38 11.72
CA ARG A 298 9.88 -2.59 11.37
C ARG A 298 11.36 -2.28 11.20
N THR A 299 12.21 -3.20 11.66
CA THR A 299 13.67 -3.16 11.52
C THR A 299 14.17 -4.56 11.18
N PHE A 300 15.19 -4.64 10.34
CA PHE A 300 15.91 -5.88 10.10
C PHE A 300 16.95 -6.08 11.21
N ILE A 301 17.10 -7.31 11.70
CA ILE A 301 18.07 -7.73 12.70
C ILE A 301 19.09 -8.62 11.99
N PRO A 302 20.27 -8.09 11.61
CA PRO A 302 21.23 -8.84 10.80
C PRO A 302 21.76 -10.10 11.49
N GLU A 303 21.91 -10.07 12.82
CA GLU A 303 22.44 -11.18 13.61
C GLU A 303 21.53 -12.42 13.56
N ASP A 304 20.23 -12.19 13.53
CA ASP A 304 19.21 -13.24 13.53
C ASP A 304 18.68 -13.54 12.12
N GLY A 305 18.94 -12.66 11.16
CA GLY A 305 18.38 -12.73 9.80
C GLY A 305 16.86 -12.50 9.75
N LEU A 306 16.28 -11.87 10.78
CA LEU A 306 14.85 -11.69 10.96
C LEU A 306 14.45 -10.21 10.86
N TRP A 307 13.19 -9.93 10.49
CA TRP A 307 12.61 -8.62 10.75
C TRP A 307 11.84 -8.62 12.05
N ARG A 308 12.02 -7.55 12.82
CA ARG A 308 11.24 -7.24 14.01
C ARG A 308 10.24 -6.14 13.68
N GLN A 309 8.95 -6.47 13.73
CA GLN A 309 7.83 -5.55 13.57
C GLN A 309 7.21 -5.28 14.93
N GLN A 310 7.24 -4.04 15.38
CA GLN A 310 6.70 -3.61 16.66
C GLN A 310 5.51 -2.70 16.44
N GLY A 311 4.42 -2.91 17.17
CA GLY A 311 3.19 -2.12 17.14
C GLY A 311 2.90 -1.49 18.49
N LEU A 312 2.49 -0.22 18.47
CA LEU A 312 1.94 0.50 19.61
C LEU A 312 0.52 0.93 19.27
N HIS A 313 -0.45 0.44 20.02
CA HIS A 313 -1.88 0.58 19.76
C HIS A 313 -2.53 1.34 20.90
N GLU A 314 -3.07 2.53 20.60
CA GLU A 314 -3.63 3.43 21.61
C GLU A 314 -5.09 3.74 21.33
N ILE A 315 -5.94 3.62 22.34
CA ILE A 315 -7.32 4.07 22.31
C ILE A 315 -7.62 4.93 23.53
N ARG A 316 -8.40 5.99 23.32
CA ARG A 316 -8.91 6.83 24.40
C ARG A 316 -10.40 6.58 24.62
N LEU A 317 -10.74 6.13 25.83
CA LEU A 317 -12.11 5.92 26.27
C LEU A 317 -12.45 6.97 27.36
N GLY A 318 -12.92 8.14 26.94
CA GLY A 318 -13.09 9.29 27.81
C GLY A 318 -11.73 9.80 28.34
N THR A 319 -11.55 9.78 29.66
CA THR A 319 -10.28 10.18 30.31
C THR A 319 -9.25 9.05 30.40
N GLN A 320 -9.64 7.80 30.13
CA GLN A 320 -8.75 6.65 30.20
C GLN A 320 -8.07 6.39 28.85
N ALA A 321 -6.75 6.34 28.85
CA ALA A 321 -5.96 5.84 27.73
C ALA A 321 -5.62 4.37 27.98
N LEU A 322 -5.89 3.51 26.99
CA LEU A 322 -5.51 2.10 27.01
C LEU A 322 -4.49 1.88 25.89
N THR A 323 -3.46 1.09 26.23
CA THR A 323 -2.35 0.82 25.32
C THR A 323 -2.11 -0.67 25.23
N ALA A 324 -1.96 -1.17 24.00
CA ALA A 324 -1.44 -2.48 23.70
C ALA A 324 -0.12 -2.36 22.95
N GLU A 325 0.81 -3.26 23.23
CA GLU A 325 2.07 -3.37 22.52
C GLU A 325 2.12 -4.74 21.84
N THR A 326 2.52 -4.76 20.58
CA THR A 326 2.72 -6.00 19.83
C THR A 326 4.14 -6.07 19.28
N GLU A 327 4.64 -7.30 19.13
CA GLU A 327 5.87 -7.59 18.42
C GLU A 327 5.65 -8.83 17.55
N CYS A 328 6.03 -8.73 16.28
CA CYS A 328 6.10 -9.87 15.38
C CYS A 328 7.52 -10.05 14.86
N LEU A 329 8.05 -11.26 14.93
CA LEU A 329 9.27 -11.65 14.25
C LEU A 329 8.89 -12.30 12.93
N ILE A 330 9.41 -11.75 11.83
CA ILE A 330 9.17 -12.23 10.48
C ILE A 330 10.44 -12.93 10.01
N ASP A 331 10.28 -14.17 9.60
CA ASP A 331 11.34 -15.03 9.11
C ASP A 331 11.32 -15.04 7.57
N PRO A 332 12.47 -14.91 6.86
CA PRO A 332 12.51 -14.88 5.39
C PRO A 332 12.08 -16.21 4.73
N GLU A 333 11.95 -17.31 5.47
CA GLU A 333 11.49 -18.60 4.95
C GLU A 333 10.10 -18.97 5.43
N GLN A 334 9.77 -18.62 6.69
CA GLN A 334 8.54 -19.05 7.36
C GLN A 334 7.45 -17.95 7.48
N GLY A 335 7.80 -16.68 7.22
CA GLY A 335 6.87 -15.58 7.39
C GLY A 335 6.66 -15.17 8.86
N PHE A 336 5.43 -15.04 9.31
CA PHE A 336 5.06 -14.59 10.66
C PHE A 336 5.40 -15.64 11.72
N ARG A 337 6.66 -15.65 12.20
CA ARG A 337 7.22 -16.70 13.04
C ARG A 337 6.79 -16.62 14.50
N THR A 338 6.86 -15.44 15.10
CA THR A 338 6.54 -15.25 16.53
C THR A 338 5.73 -13.99 16.71
N ILE A 339 4.68 -14.05 17.50
CA ILE A 339 3.83 -12.91 17.80
C ILE A 339 3.72 -12.78 19.32
N ASN A 340 4.07 -11.63 19.85
CA ASN A 340 3.90 -11.25 21.23
C ASN A 340 2.90 -10.10 21.33
N CYS A 341 2.02 -10.13 22.33
CA CYS A 341 1.12 -9.02 22.64
C CYS A 341 1.10 -8.77 24.14
N ARG A 342 1.19 -7.51 24.53
CA ARG A 342 1.01 -7.08 25.93
C ARG A 342 -0.11 -6.05 26.01
N PHE A 343 -1.08 -6.29 26.87
CA PHE A 343 -2.17 -5.38 27.15
C PHE A 343 -2.44 -5.36 28.67
N ASN A 344 -2.23 -4.21 29.30
CA ASN A 344 -2.24 -4.08 30.76
C ASN A 344 -1.25 -5.09 31.41
N SER A 345 -1.75 -5.91 32.36
CA SER A 345 -0.96 -6.98 33.03
C SER A 345 -1.00 -8.31 32.25
N MET A 346 -1.71 -8.40 31.15
CA MET A 346 -1.85 -9.63 30.35
C MET A 346 -0.81 -9.67 29.24
N SER A 347 -0.28 -10.86 28.99
CA SER A 347 0.62 -11.11 27.85
C SER A 347 0.24 -12.40 27.14
N TRP A 348 0.41 -12.37 25.84
CA TRP A 348 0.23 -13.52 24.94
C TRP A 348 1.48 -13.70 24.11
N ARG A 349 1.79 -14.95 23.83
CA ARG A 349 2.84 -15.34 22.89
C ARG A 349 2.30 -16.42 21.97
N ALA A 350 2.51 -16.27 20.68
CA ALA A 350 2.24 -17.30 19.68
C ALA A 350 3.53 -17.57 18.90
N GLN A 351 3.91 -18.82 18.79
CA GLN A 351 5.08 -19.26 18.05
C GLN A 351 4.67 -20.26 16.98
N LEU A 352 5.03 -19.99 15.72
CA LEU A 352 4.76 -20.87 14.59
C LEU A 352 5.47 -22.20 14.82
N THR A 353 4.72 -23.30 14.76
CA THR A 353 5.20 -24.67 14.94
C THR A 353 5.14 -25.46 13.64
N ASP A 354 4.18 -25.13 12.78
CA ASP A 354 4.03 -25.79 11.49
C ASP A 354 3.51 -24.85 10.41
N LEU A 355 3.96 -25.06 9.18
CA LEU A 355 3.58 -24.32 7.97
C LEU A 355 3.23 -25.32 6.87
N GLY A 356 1.95 -25.67 6.78
CA GLY A 356 1.44 -26.66 5.85
C GLY A 356 0.54 -26.09 4.74
N LEU A 357 0.09 -26.99 3.89
CA LEU A 357 -1.06 -26.78 3.02
C LEU A 357 -2.21 -27.66 3.55
N ALA A 358 -3.42 -27.13 3.64
CA ALA A 358 -4.59 -27.91 4.00
C ALA A 358 -4.79 -29.01 2.94
N GLY A 359 -4.73 -30.26 3.36
CA GLY A 359 -4.87 -31.44 2.48
C GLY A 359 -3.68 -32.38 2.41
N ASP A 360 -2.55 -32.08 3.07
CA ASP A 360 -1.42 -33.00 3.15
C ASP A 360 -1.62 -34.14 4.15
N GLU A 361 -2.67 -34.12 4.94
CA GLU A 361 -3.07 -35.30 5.72
C GLU A 361 -3.85 -36.28 4.83
N GLY A 362 -3.10 -37.17 4.15
CA GLY A 362 -3.55 -38.49 3.72
C GLY A 362 -4.88 -38.56 2.99
N VAL A 363 -5.06 -37.90 1.82
CA VAL A 363 -6.05 -38.37 0.86
C VAL A 363 -5.50 -39.64 0.20
N PRO A 364 -6.16 -40.83 0.32
CA PRO A 364 -5.69 -42.05 -0.34
C PRO A 364 -5.67 -41.82 -1.84
N GLY A 365 -4.49 -41.82 -2.40
CA GLY A 365 -4.09 -42.03 -3.78
C GLY A 365 -5.13 -41.82 -4.88
N TRP A 366 -5.26 -40.57 -5.36
CA TRP A 366 -5.58 -40.38 -6.79
C TRP A 366 -4.27 -40.45 -7.55
N GLN A 367 -3.91 -41.66 -8.00
CA GLN A 367 -2.89 -41.83 -9.00
C GLN A 367 -3.38 -41.20 -10.30
N ILE A 368 -2.85 -40.03 -10.64
CA ILE A 368 -2.93 -39.51 -12.00
C ILE A 368 -2.01 -40.40 -12.83
N SER A 369 -2.59 -41.40 -13.51
CA SER A 369 -1.89 -42.15 -14.52
C SER A 369 -1.53 -41.20 -15.64
N SER A 370 -0.23 -40.90 -15.77
CA SER A 370 0.33 -40.19 -16.92
C SER A 370 0.22 -41.09 -18.17
N GLN A 371 -0.91 -41.08 -18.83
CA GLN A 371 -0.98 -41.51 -20.22
C GLN A 371 -0.62 -40.32 -21.08
N SER A 372 0.62 -40.36 -21.56
CA SER A 372 1.11 -39.55 -22.66
C SER A 372 0.29 -39.81 -23.92
N ASN A 373 -0.64 -38.94 -24.25
CA ASN A 373 -1.23 -38.89 -25.58
C ASN A 373 -0.55 -37.74 -26.35
N LYS A 374 0.49 -38.13 -27.10
CA LYS A 374 1.02 -37.33 -28.20
C LYS A 374 0.01 -37.37 -29.33
N ASN A 375 -0.70 -36.27 -29.59
CA ASN A 375 -1.18 -35.95 -30.93
C ASN A 375 -1.23 -34.43 -31.10
N PRO A 376 -0.54 -33.88 -32.10
CA PRO A 376 -0.63 -32.45 -32.40
C PRO A 376 -1.94 -32.18 -33.16
N LEU A 377 -2.73 -31.19 -32.69
CA LEU A 377 -3.83 -30.65 -33.48
C LEU A 377 -3.25 -29.65 -34.50
N GLU A 378 -3.24 -30.04 -35.75
CA GLU A 378 -3.12 -29.15 -36.91
C GLU A 378 -4.39 -28.34 -37.02
N VAL A 379 -4.26 -27.00 -37.04
CA VAL A 379 -5.32 -26.09 -37.48
C VAL A 379 -4.96 -25.64 -38.88
N SER A 380 -5.68 -26.13 -39.88
CA SER A 380 -5.66 -25.63 -41.24
C SER A 380 -6.71 -24.55 -41.48
N SER A 381 -6.24 -23.47 -42.12
CA SER A 381 -6.93 -22.38 -42.89
C SER A 381 -8.18 -21.77 -42.28
#